data_656293a2f62c0391683d43a07d895e09
#
_entry.id   656293a2f62c0391683d43a07d895e09
#
_cell.length_a   1.000
_cell.length_b   1.000
_cell.length_c   1.000
_cell.angle_alpha   90.00
_cell.angle_beta   90.00
_cell.angle_gamma   90.00
#
_symmetry.space_group_name_H-M   'P 1'
#
loop_
_entity.id
_entity.type
_entity.pdbx_description
1 polymer ?
#
loop_
_entity_poly.entity_id
_entity_poly.type
_entity_poly.pdbx_seq_one_letter_code
_entity_poly.pdbx_strand_id
1 'polypeptide(L)'
;MPEYWFDHIHLRSLNPLKTAEFYTQNFGARLISSRDTGDGRASAKLDLKGVTILINQAKEGDPTGLVHFGIRTDKLEESVAAIKGKGVKFTQDIRQVRPDFKMSFLEAPENVSIELQEGQF
;
A
#
# COMPACT_ATOMS: atom_id res chain seq x y z
N MET A 1 -9.08 9.98 -20.21
CA MET A 1 -9.03 10.35 -18.78
C MET A 1 -8.65 9.13 -17.95
N PRO A 2 -7.67 9.23 -17.07
CA PRO A 2 -7.36 8.13 -16.15
C PRO A 2 -8.53 7.88 -15.21
N GLU A 3 -8.73 6.61 -14.86
CA GLU A 3 -9.67 6.22 -13.84
C GLU A 3 -8.92 5.84 -12.58
N TYR A 4 -9.59 5.93 -11.42
CA TYR A 4 -8.96 5.68 -10.13
C TYR A 4 -9.83 4.77 -9.28
N TRP A 5 -9.15 3.82 -8.60
CA TRP A 5 -9.79 2.88 -7.66
C TRP A 5 -9.01 2.88 -6.37
N PHE A 6 -9.70 2.76 -5.24
CA PHE A 6 -9.04 2.50 -3.97
C PHE A 6 -8.45 1.08 -4.03
N ASP A 7 -7.16 0.93 -3.72
CA ASP A 7 -6.50 -0.36 -3.88
C ASP A 7 -6.23 -1.05 -2.56
N HIS A 8 -5.52 -0.40 -1.64
CA HIS A 8 -5.13 -1.06 -0.40
C HIS A 8 -4.78 -0.07 0.70
N ILE A 9 -4.76 -0.59 1.93
CA ILE A 9 -4.21 0.08 3.10
C ILE A 9 -2.92 -0.66 3.46
N HIS A 10 -1.85 0.07 3.75
CA HIS A 10 -0.58 -0.50 4.14
C HIS A 10 -0.26 -0.18 5.60
N LEU A 11 -0.05 -1.23 6.37
CA LEU A 11 0.32 -1.13 7.79
C LEU A 11 1.72 -1.68 8.01
N ARG A 12 2.42 -1.12 9.00
CA ARG A 12 3.64 -1.73 9.53
C ARG A 12 3.41 -2.18 10.96
N SER A 13 3.95 -3.33 11.30
CA SER A 13 3.72 -3.97 12.58
C SER A 13 4.99 -4.64 13.07
N LEU A 14 5.19 -4.64 14.39
CA LEU A 14 6.27 -5.40 14.99
C LEU A 14 6.04 -6.91 14.86
N ASN A 15 4.79 -7.32 14.73
CA ASN A 15 4.43 -8.72 14.52
C ASN A 15 3.26 -8.80 13.54
N PRO A 16 3.53 -8.83 12.22
CA PRO A 16 2.48 -8.80 11.21
C PRO A 16 1.43 -9.90 11.31
N LEU A 17 1.84 -11.12 11.68
CA LEU A 17 0.89 -12.23 11.78
C LEU A 17 -0.08 -12.04 12.94
N LYS A 18 0.42 -11.52 14.05
CA LYS A 18 -0.43 -11.22 15.20
C LYS A 18 -1.38 -10.05 14.93
N THR A 19 -0.89 -9.04 14.23
CA THR A 19 -1.73 -7.93 13.78
C THR A 19 -2.81 -8.42 12.82
N ALA A 20 -2.46 -9.29 11.88
CA ALA A 20 -3.43 -9.90 10.97
C ALA A 20 -4.52 -10.66 11.74
N GLU A 21 -4.13 -11.40 12.76
CA GLU A 21 -5.06 -12.13 13.63
C GLU A 21 -6.11 -11.21 14.26
N PHE A 22 -5.70 -10.03 14.67
CA PHE A 22 -6.63 -9.04 15.22
C PHE A 22 -7.76 -8.74 14.22
N TYR A 23 -7.41 -8.52 12.97
CA TYR A 23 -8.40 -8.19 11.95
C TYR A 23 -9.26 -9.36 11.53
N THR A 24 -8.68 -10.57 11.49
CA THR A 24 -9.47 -11.77 11.16
C THR A 24 -10.44 -12.12 12.29
N GLN A 25 -9.99 -12.06 13.53
CA GLN A 25 -10.83 -12.45 14.67
C GLN A 25 -11.91 -11.43 15.01
N ASN A 26 -11.61 -10.14 14.87
CA ASN A 26 -12.54 -9.10 15.29
C ASN A 26 -13.44 -8.60 14.18
N PHE A 27 -13.00 -8.61 12.95
CA PHE A 27 -13.75 -8.02 11.83
C PHE A 27 -14.04 -9.00 10.69
N GLY A 28 -13.61 -10.24 10.83
CA GLY A 28 -13.85 -11.25 9.81
C GLY A 28 -13.04 -11.05 8.53
N ALA A 29 -11.93 -10.31 8.60
CA ALA A 29 -11.05 -10.19 7.47
C ALA A 29 -10.51 -11.59 7.07
N ARG A 30 -10.36 -11.80 5.78
CA ARG A 30 -9.89 -13.08 5.25
C ARG A 30 -8.40 -13.02 4.97
N LEU A 31 -7.64 -13.96 5.52
CA LEU A 31 -6.22 -14.06 5.24
C LEU A 31 -6.01 -14.60 3.83
N ILE A 32 -5.42 -13.78 2.96
CA ILE A 32 -5.12 -14.17 1.58
C ILE A 32 -3.79 -14.90 1.52
N SER A 33 -2.77 -14.33 2.17
CA SER A 33 -1.43 -14.91 2.20
C SER A 33 -0.67 -14.38 3.40
N SER A 34 0.32 -15.14 3.83
CA SER A 34 1.22 -14.70 4.89
C SER A 34 2.61 -15.28 4.63
N ARG A 35 3.59 -14.63 5.21
CA ARG A 35 4.99 -15.02 5.07
C ARG A 35 5.72 -14.70 6.36
N ASP A 36 6.42 -15.69 6.88
CA ASP A 36 7.29 -15.49 8.03
C ASP A 36 8.49 -16.44 7.88
N THR A 37 9.59 -15.88 7.41
CA THR A 37 10.82 -16.63 7.18
C THR A 37 11.78 -16.54 8.37
N GLY A 38 11.37 -15.87 9.45
CA GLY A 38 12.20 -15.73 10.65
C GLY A 38 13.34 -14.73 10.52
N ASP A 39 13.39 -13.99 9.41
CA ASP A 39 14.47 -13.04 9.12
C ASP A 39 14.06 -11.58 9.32
N GLY A 40 12.96 -11.33 10.02
CA GLY A 40 12.46 -9.97 10.25
C GLY A 40 11.70 -9.37 9.09
N ARG A 41 11.26 -10.19 8.13
CA ARG A 41 10.50 -9.73 6.96
C ARG A 41 9.13 -10.39 6.85
N ALA A 42 8.51 -10.64 7.97
CA ALA A 42 7.15 -11.19 8.00
C ALA A 42 6.16 -10.25 7.31
N SER A 43 5.14 -10.81 6.72
CA SER A 43 4.08 -10.04 6.06
C SER A 43 2.78 -10.82 6.03
N ALA A 44 1.69 -10.09 5.88
CA ALA A 44 0.37 -10.67 5.70
C ALA A 44 -0.44 -9.82 4.72
N LYS A 45 -1.30 -10.49 3.98
CA LYS A 45 -2.24 -9.82 3.07
C LYS A 45 -3.63 -10.29 3.43
N LEU A 46 -4.51 -9.35 3.70
CA LEU A 46 -5.90 -9.62 4.11
C LEU A 46 -6.87 -8.98 3.13
N ASP A 47 -8.06 -9.56 3.07
CA ASP A 47 -9.20 -8.98 2.37
C ASP A 47 -10.33 -8.75 3.35
N LEU A 48 -10.82 -7.52 3.42
CA LEU A 48 -12.00 -7.17 4.21
C LEU A 48 -13.04 -6.59 3.27
N LYS A 49 -13.94 -7.48 2.80
CA LYS A 49 -15.04 -7.10 1.91
C LYS A 49 -14.57 -6.30 0.69
N GLY A 50 -13.48 -6.75 0.07
CA GLY A 50 -12.94 -6.14 -1.13
C GLY A 50 -11.85 -5.11 -0.90
N VAL A 51 -11.57 -4.75 0.36
CA VAL A 51 -10.47 -3.85 0.68
C VAL A 51 -9.26 -4.69 1.10
N THR A 52 -8.15 -4.49 0.42
CA THR A 52 -6.90 -5.17 0.74
C THR A 52 -6.16 -4.46 1.85
N ILE A 53 -5.75 -5.22 2.86
CA ILE A 53 -4.90 -4.72 3.94
C ILE A 53 -3.56 -5.44 3.84
N LEU A 54 -2.49 -4.69 3.60
CA LEU A 54 -1.13 -5.22 3.55
C LEU A 54 -0.44 -4.89 4.86
N ILE A 55 0.20 -5.89 5.47
CA ILE A 55 0.91 -5.70 6.73
C ILE A 55 2.33 -6.21 6.56
N ASN A 56 3.30 -5.31 6.73
CA ASN A 56 4.72 -5.66 6.65
C ASN A 56 5.38 -5.44 7.99
N GLN A 57 6.44 -6.20 8.23
CA GLN A 57 7.21 -6.07 9.47
C GLN A 57 7.94 -4.74 9.51
N ALA A 58 7.81 -4.02 10.62
CA ALA A 58 8.56 -2.81 10.87
C ALA A 58 10.01 -3.18 11.18
N LYS A 59 10.94 -2.39 10.62
CA LYS A 59 12.34 -2.47 10.99
C LYS A 59 12.54 -1.65 12.26
N GLU A 60 13.66 -1.91 12.95
CA GLU A 60 14.00 -1.13 14.12
C GLU A 60 14.03 0.36 13.80
N GLY A 61 13.33 1.13 14.61
CA GLY A 61 13.22 2.58 14.41
C GLY A 61 12.13 3.04 13.46
N ASP A 62 11.48 2.11 12.72
CA ASP A 62 10.36 2.47 11.86
C ASP A 62 9.12 2.81 12.67
N PRO A 63 8.34 3.80 12.23
CA PRO A 63 7.01 3.97 12.81
C PRO A 63 6.14 2.77 12.48
N THR A 64 5.24 2.43 13.41
CA THR A 64 4.26 1.37 13.22
C THR A 64 2.88 1.97 12.98
N GLY A 65 1.92 1.13 12.56
CA GLY A 65 0.56 1.55 12.27
C GLY A 65 0.36 1.84 10.79
N LEU A 66 -0.49 2.80 10.48
CA LEU A 66 -0.82 3.14 9.10
C LEU A 66 0.35 3.86 8.42
N VAL A 67 0.81 3.31 7.30
CA VAL A 67 1.92 3.88 6.53
C VAL A 67 1.41 4.72 5.37
N HIS A 68 0.58 4.12 4.53
CA HIS A 68 -0.04 4.80 3.39
C HIS A 68 -1.25 3.99 2.93
N PHE A 69 -2.03 4.57 2.04
CA PHE A 69 -2.98 3.79 1.27
C PHE A 69 -2.68 3.91 -0.21
N GLY A 70 -3.15 2.94 -0.99
CA GLY A 70 -2.88 2.88 -2.41
C GLY A 70 -4.10 3.21 -3.24
N ILE A 71 -3.87 3.96 -4.30
CA ILE A 71 -4.86 4.24 -5.34
C ILE A 71 -4.32 3.66 -6.64
N ARG A 72 -5.14 2.86 -7.32
CA ARG A 72 -4.78 2.27 -8.60
C ARG A 72 -5.36 3.09 -9.73
N THR A 73 -4.60 3.23 -10.80
CA THR A 73 -5.06 3.86 -12.02
C THR A 73 -4.74 2.99 -13.22
N ASP A 74 -5.45 3.18 -14.30
CA ASP A 74 -5.21 2.48 -15.55
C ASP A 74 -4.16 3.18 -16.43
N LYS A 75 -3.74 4.40 -16.05
CA LYS A 75 -2.81 5.23 -16.86
C LYS A 75 -1.88 6.01 -15.94
N LEU A 76 -0.85 5.37 -15.42
CA LEU A 76 0.00 5.98 -14.39
C LEU A 76 0.77 7.19 -14.90
N GLU A 77 1.42 7.08 -16.07
CA GLU A 77 2.23 8.20 -16.59
C GLU A 77 1.38 9.43 -16.83
N GLU A 78 0.21 9.25 -17.40
CA GLU A 78 -0.72 10.35 -17.67
C GLU A 78 -1.23 10.95 -16.35
N SER A 79 -1.53 10.11 -15.37
CA SER A 79 -1.99 10.54 -14.04
C SER A 79 -0.93 11.35 -13.32
N VAL A 80 0.31 10.86 -13.30
CA VAL A 80 1.42 11.55 -12.63
C VAL A 80 1.64 12.92 -13.25
N ALA A 81 1.66 13.00 -14.58
CA ALA A 81 1.85 14.27 -15.28
C ALA A 81 0.73 15.26 -14.94
N ALA A 82 -0.52 14.80 -14.96
CA ALA A 82 -1.67 15.65 -14.66
C ALA A 82 -1.65 16.16 -13.22
N ILE A 83 -1.35 15.29 -12.27
CA ILE A 83 -1.32 15.63 -10.84
C ILE A 83 -0.15 16.56 -10.53
N LYS A 84 1.03 16.30 -11.08
CA LYS A 84 2.19 17.21 -10.95
C LYS A 84 1.85 18.60 -11.52
N GLY A 85 1.12 18.63 -12.65
CA GLY A 85 0.71 19.88 -13.26
C GLY A 85 -0.20 20.74 -12.38
N LYS A 86 -0.83 20.14 -11.37
CA LYS A 86 -1.65 20.85 -10.40
C LYS A 86 -0.87 21.26 -9.15
N GLY A 87 0.44 21.07 -9.14
CA GLY A 87 1.30 21.48 -8.04
C GLY A 87 1.49 20.46 -6.92
N VAL A 88 1.07 19.23 -7.13
CA VAL A 88 1.22 18.18 -6.12
C VAL A 88 2.66 17.66 -6.13
N LYS A 89 3.22 17.48 -4.92
CA LYS A 89 4.57 16.97 -4.76
C LYS A 89 4.58 15.44 -4.77
N PHE A 90 5.43 14.85 -5.61
CA PHE A 90 5.70 13.42 -5.59
C PHE A 90 6.98 13.16 -4.81
N THR A 91 6.91 12.27 -3.84
CA THR A 91 8.07 11.87 -3.03
C THR A 91 8.88 10.79 -3.71
N GLN A 92 8.25 10.06 -4.62
CA GLN A 92 8.92 9.08 -5.46
C GLN A 92 8.29 9.09 -6.84
N ASP A 93 9.12 9.24 -7.88
CA ASP A 93 8.67 9.16 -9.26
C ASP A 93 8.33 7.72 -9.64
N ILE A 94 7.77 7.55 -10.83
CA ILE A 94 7.35 6.23 -11.32
C ILE A 94 8.51 5.25 -11.27
N ARG A 95 8.26 4.10 -10.66
CA ARG A 95 9.21 3.00 -10.58
C ARG A 95 8.54 1.75 -11.13
N GLN A 96 9.21 1.11 -12.09
CA GLN A 96 8.77 -0.17 -12.62
C GLN A 96 9.24 -1.26 -11.66
N VAL A 97 8.31 -1.92 -10.99
CA VAL A 97 8.62 -2.97 -10.00
C VAL A 97 8.64 -4.34 -10.65
N ARG A 98 7.66 -4.62 -11.47
CA ARG A 98 7.54 -5.84 -12.27
C ARG A 98 7.00 -5.45 -13.65
N PRO A 99 7.06 -6.33 -14.65
CA PRO A 99 6.50 -6.00 -15.97
C PRO A 99 5.05 -5.53 -15.95
N ASP A 100 4.27 -6.01 -15.00
CA ASP A 100 2.84 -5.71 -14.87
C ASP A 100 2.51 -4.79 -13.70
N PHE A 101 3.52 -4.19 -13.04
CA PHE A 101 3.28 -3.36 -11.87
C PHE A 101 4.29 -2.22 -11.77
N LYS A 102 3.78 -1.00 -11.73
CA LYS A 102 4.58 0.20 -11.51
C LYS A 102 3.87 1.11 -10.54
N MET A 103 4.62 1.92 -9.84
CA MET A 103 4.10 2.76 -8.78
C MET A 103 4.86 4.07 -8.62
N SER A 104 4.25 5.00 -7.91
CA SER A 104 4.83 6.27 -7.50
C SER A 104 4.27 6.60 -6.12
N PHE A 105 4.83 7.62 -5.47
CA PHE A 105 4.30 8.10 -4.20
C PHE A 105 4.14 9.61 -4.25
N LEU A 106 3.06 10.09 -3.68
CA LEU A 106 2.75 11.51 -3.60
C LEU A 106 2.34 11.90 -2.19
N GLU A 107 2.45 13.20 -1.90
CA GLU A 107 1.97 13.78 -0.65
C GLU A 107 0.59 14.39 -0.85
N ALA A 108 -0.39 13.85 -0.16
CA ALA A 108 -1.72 14.44 -0.06
C ALA A 108 -1.75 15.44 1.10
N PRO A 109 -2.83 16.23 1.24
CA PRO A 109 -2.97 17.15 2.37
C PRO A 109 -2.82 16.46 3.71
N GLU A 110 -2.32 17.19 4.68
CA GLU A 110 -2.13 16.72 6.07
C GLU A 110 -1.11 15.59 6.18
N ASN A 111 -0.10 15.61 5.30
CA ASN A 111 1.01 14.65 5.32
C ASN A 111 0.58 13.20 5.08
N VAL A 112 -0.50 13.00 4.37
CA VAL A 112 -0.92 11.64 3.99
C VAL A 112 -0.11 11.20 2.79
N SER A 113 0.55 10.05 2.91
CA SER A 113 1.28 9.45 1.79
C SER A 113 0.33 8.56 1.00
N ILE A 114 0.34 8.72 -0.31
CA ILE A 114 -0.48 7.89 -1.20
C ILE A 114 0.44 7.21 -2.22
N GLU A 115 0.28 5.89 -2.33
CA GLU A 115 0.88 5.13 -3.42
C GLU A 115 -0.06 5.21 -4.62
N LEU A 116 0.43 5.74 -5.74
CA LEU A 116 -0.34 5.76 -6.98
C LEU A 116 0.27 4.73 -7.91
N GLN A 117 -0.51 3.74 -8.29
CA GLN A 117 -0.01 2.55 -8.97
C GLN A 117 -0.82 2.16 -10.19
N GLU A 118 -0.16 1.45 -11.10
CA GLU A 118 -0.81 0.78 -12.23
C GLU A 118 -0.46 -0.70 -12.13
N GLY A 119 -1.51 -1.53 -12.16
CA GLY A 119 -1.38 -2.95 -11.85
C GLY A 119 -1.56 -3.20 -10.36
N GLN A 120 -1.47 -4.45 -9.96
CA GLN A 120 -1.66 -4.86 -8.55
C GLN A 120 -0.40 -5.44 -7.97
N PHE A 121 -0.19 -5.11 -6.72
CA PHE A 121 0.95 -5.60 -5.94
C PHE A 121 0.92 -7.13 -5.77
#